data_0603e88b469f5795bc71f38d8c688035
#
_entry.id   0603e88b469f5795bc71f38d8c688035
#
_cell.length_a   1.000
_cell.length_b   1.000
_cell.length_c   1.000
_cell.angle_alpha   90.00
_cell.angle_beta   90.00
_cell.angle_gamma   90.00
#
_symmetry.space_group_name_H-M   'P 1'
#
loop_
_entity.id
_entity.type
_entity.pdbx_description
1 polymer ?
#
loop_
_entity_poly.entity_id
_entity_poly.type
_entity_poly.pdbx_seq_one_letter_code
_entity_poly.pdbx_strand_id
1 'polypeptide(L)'
;PLSARLVANMIERAGVDRVMTLDLHAGQIQGLFDIPTDNLFAAPLFARDIQDNYDTGKLVVVSPDVGGVVRTRALAKRLGQNVPIAICDKRRERAGHSEVMHVIGDVDGMRCVLVDDIVDSGGTLVNAANALLAHGATEVHAYITHGVLSGGAVSRITNSKLKTLVITDSIMPTEAVKAARNIRVLTIANLLGEAIARTARNESVSSLFY
;
A
#
# COMPACT_ATOMS: atom_id res chain seq x y z
N PRO A 1 2.47 -17.09 11.02
CA PRO A 1 3.88 -17.19 10.83
C PRO A 1 4.64 -17.11 12.14
N LEU A 2 5.52 -18.10 12.38
CA LEU A 2 6.25 -18.27 13.62
C LEU A 2 7.11 -17.06 13.99
N SER A 3 7.73 -16.41 13.01
CA SER A 3 8.56 -15.21 13.23
C SER A 3 7.78 -14.04 13.81
N ALA A 4 6.56 -13.80 13.35
CA ALA A 4 5.73 -12.71 13.88
C ALA A 4 5.33 -12.97 15.35
N ARG A 5 5.01 -14.21 15.74
CA ARG A 5 4.74 -14.57 17.15
C ARG A 5 5.99 -14.40 18.02
N LEU A 6 7.17 -14.78 17.50
CA LEU A 6 8.42 -14.55 18.22
C LEU A 6 8.65 -13.08 18.49
N VAL A 7 8.48 -12.21 17.49
CA VAL A 7 8.63 -10.75 17.63
C VAL A 7 7.60 -10.19 18.62
N ALA A 8 6.34 -10.63 18.54
CA ALA A 8 5.30 -10.22 19.49
C ALA A 8 5.71 -10.54 20.93
N ASN A 9 6.13 -11.79 21.19
CA ASN A 9 6.59 -12.22 22.51
C ASN A 9 7.80 -11.40 23.00
N MET A 10 8.74 -11.04 22.11
CA MET A 10 9.90 -10.21 22.50
C MET A 10 9.47 -8.80 22.92
N ILE A 11 8.52 -8.19 22.20
CA ILE A 11 7.96 -6.86 22.51
C ILE A 11 7.27 -6.89 23.87
N GLU A 12 6.40 -7.89 24.11
CA GLU A 12 5.70 -8.04 25.37
C GLU A 12 6.64 -8.28 26.55
N ARG A 13 7.66 -9.13 26.36
CA ARG A 13 8.68 -9.40 27.41
C ARG A 13 9.57 -8.20 27.69
N ALA A 14 9.68 -7.27 26.77
CA ALA A 14 10.37 -5.99 27.00
C ALA A 14 9.54 -5.01 27.87
N GLY A 15 8.31 -5.36 28.25
CA GLY A 15 7.46 -4.56 29.15
C GLY A 15 6.58 -3.54 28.42
N VAL A 16 6.24 -3.79 27.15
CA VAL A 16 5.31 -2.95 26.39
C VAL A 16 3.87 -3.28 26.78
N ASP A 17 3.07 -2.27 27.10
CA ASP A 17 1.67 -2.41 27.53
C ASP A 17 0.66 -2.33 26.38
N ARG A 18 1.04 -1.72 25.25
CA ARG A 18 0.19 -1.57 24.06
C ARG A 18 1.04 -1.41 22.80
N VAL A 19 0.57 -1.96 21.71
CA VAL A 19 1.21 -1.86 20.38
C VAL A 19 0.32 -1.09 19.43
N MET A 20 0.90 -0.17 18.67
CA MET A 20 0.25 0.51 17.55
C MET A 20 1.05 0.26 16.29
N THR A 21 0.38 -0.18 15.24
CA THR A 21 0.97 -0.51 13.94
C THR A 21 0.26 0.24 12.82
N LEU A 22 0.86 0.26 11.65
CA LEU A 22 0.27 0.81 10.43
C LEU A 22 0.34 -0.23 9.32
N ASP A 23 -0.79 -0.55 8.69
CA ASP A 23 -0.91 -1.44 7.52
C ASP A 23 -0.08 -2.73 7.64
N LEU A 24 -0.35 -3.52 8.66
CA LEU A 24 0.26 -4.85 8.79
C LEU A 24 0.02 -5.67 7.52
N HIS A 25 1.05 -6.33 7.03
CA HIS A 25 0.98 -7.19 5.83
C HIS A 25 -0.11 -8.27 5.95
N ALA A 26 -0.25 -8.86 7.11
CA ALA A 26 -1.31 -9.79 7.42
C ALA A 26 -2.03 -9.33 8.70
N GLY A 27 -3.31 -9.00 8.60
CA GLY A 27 -4.11 -8.50 9.74
C GLY A 27 -4.13 -9.46 10.93
N GLN A 28 -3.97 -10.77 10.67
CA GLN A 28 -3.87 -11.79 11.71
C GLN A 28 -2.67 -11.60 12.66
N ILE A 29 -1.64 -10.87 12.26
CA ILE A 29 -0.49 -10.55 13.14
C ILE A 29 -0.95 -9.79 14.40
N GLN A 30 -2.00 -8.97 14.29
CA GLN A 30 -2.60 -8.28 15.42
C GLN A 30 -3.07 -9.26 16.52
N GLY A 31 -3.60 -10.41 16.15
CA GLY A 31 -4.03 -11.48 17.08
C GLY A 31 -2.88 -12.32 17.65
N LEU A 32 -1.63 -12.03 17.31
CA LEU A 32 -0.48 -12.70 17.91
C LEU A 32 0.04 -12.02 19.19
N PHE A 33 -0.44 -10.83 19.48
CA PHE A 33 -0.15 -10.11 20.71
C PHE A 33 -1.18 -10.48 21.79
N ASP A 34 -0.71 -10.65 23.02
CA ASP A 34 -1.54 -10.85 24.20
C ASP A 34 -1.87 -9.50 24.90
N ILE A 35 -1.33 -8.39 24.39
CA ILE A 35 -1.59 -7.02 24.82
C ILE A 35 -2.44 -6.27 23.78
N PRO A 36 -3.12 -5.17 24.16
CA PRO A 36 -3.89 -4.36 23.22
C PRO A 36 -3.06 -3.93 22.03
N THR A 37 -3.58 -4.20 20.83
CA THR A 37 -2.87 -3.91 19.57
C THR A 37 -3.81 -3.23 18.58
N ASP A 38 -3.47 -2.03 18.15
CA ASP A 38 -4.20 -1.26 17.14
C ASP A 38 -3.42 -1.29 15.82
N ASN A 39 -4.11 -1.65 14.74
CA ASN A 39 -3.55 -1.57 13.39
C ASN A 39 -4.23 -0.44 12.63
N LEU A 40 -3.53 0.67 12.44
CA LEU A 40 -3.99 1.82 11.66
C LEU A 40 -3.84 1.53 10.16
N PHE A 41 -4.48 2.35 9.33
CA PHE A 41 -4.44 2.22 7.87
C PHE A 41 -4.11 3.55 7.20
N ALA A 42 -3.24 3.54 6.20
CA ALA A 42 -2.93 4.72 5.39
C ALA A 42 -4.03 5.04 4.35
N ALA A 43 -4.99 4.14 4.14
CA ALA A 43 -6.04 4.30 3.14
C ALA A 43 -6.81 5.64 3.22
N PRO A 44 -7.16 6.21 4.40
CA PRO A 44 -7.76 7.54 4.48
C PRO A 44 -6.85 8.66 3.95
N LEU A 45 -5.54 8.58 4.24
CA LEU A 45 -4.53 9.53 3.75
C LEU A 45 -4.41 9.43 2.22
N PHE A 46 -4.33 8.23 1.69
CA PHE A 46 -4.26 7.96 0.26
C PHE A 46 -5.52 8.43 -0.48
N ALA A 47 -6.71 8.15 0.07
CA ALA A 47 -7.96 8.58 -0.54
C ALA A 47 -8.01 10.10 -0.70
N ARG A 48 -7.59 10.84 0.33
CA ARG A 48 -7.54 12.30 0.30
C ARG A 48 -6.57 12.81 -0.77
N ASP A 49 -5.33 12.29 -0.77
CA ASP A 49 -4.32 12.70 -1.76
C ASP A 49 -4.76 12.35 -3.20
N ILE A 50 -5.43 11.23 -3.41
CA ILE A 50 -5.97 10.85 -4.72
C ILE A 50 -7.09 11.80 -5.15
N GLN A 51 -8.03 12.13 -4.27
CA GLN A 51 -9.13 13.06 -4.57
C GLN A 51 -8.63 14.48 -4.85
N ASP A 52 -7.57 14.91 -4.17
CA ASP A 52 -6.96 16.23 -4.37
C ASP A 52 -6.19 16.33 -5.71
N ASN A 53 -5.68 15.22 -6.25
CA ASN A 53 -4.80 15.22 -7.41
C ASN A 53 -5.41 14.63 -8.69
N TYR A 54 -6.50 13.83 -8.60
CA TYR A 54 -7.04 13.10 -9.74
C TYR A 54 -8.56 13.17 -9.83
N ASP A 55 -9.06 13.20 -11.08
CA ASP A 55 -10.47 12.96 -11.35
C ASP A 55 -10.81 11.48 -11.09
N THR A 56 -11.65 11.23 -10.10
CA THR A 56 -12.06 9.88 -9.70
C THR A 56 -13.07 9.24 -10.68
N GLY A 57 -13.69 10.04 -11.58
CA GLY A 57 -14.61 9.52 -12.59
C GLY A 57 -13.97 8.65 -13.67
N LYS A 58 -12.65 8.74 -13.84
CA LYS A 58 -11.86 7.94 -14.79
C LYS A 58 -10.74 7.17 -14.09
N LEU A 59 -11.00 6.69 -12.88
CA LEU A 59 -9.99 6.05 -12.04
C LEU A 59 -10.41 4.61 -11.72
N VAL A 60 -9.44 3.70 -11.76
CA VAL A 60 -9.56 2.30 -11.30
C VAL A 60 -8.53 2.07 -10.20
N VAL A 61 -8.96 1.53 -9.06
CA VAL A 61 -8.03 1.09 -8.01
C VAL A 61 -7.63 -0.36 -8.29
N VAL A 62 -6.32 -0.63 -8.32
CA VAL A 62 -5.80 -1.92 -8.77
C VAL A 62 -5.02 -2.60 -7.66
N SER A 63 -5.31 -3.88 -7.45
CA SER A 63 -4.48 -4.75 -6.62
C SER A 63 -3.32 -5.32 -7.44
N PRO A 64 -2.08 -5.21 -6.99
CA PRO A 64 -0.93 -5.80 -7.71
C PRO A 64 -0.90 -7.34 -7.64
N ASP A 65 -1.72 -7.94 -6.77
CA ASP A 65 -1.91 -9.40 -6.63
C ASP A 65 -3.28 -9.73 -6.02
N VAL A 66 -3.59 -11.02 -5.87
CA VAL A 66 -4.86 -11.49 -5.30
C VAL A 66 -4.95 -11.19 -3.79
N GLY A 67 -3.82 -11.13 -3.09
CA GLY A 67 -3.77 -10.90 -1.63
C GLY A 67 -4.19 -9.48 -1.23
N GLY A 68 -3.94 -8.48 -2.09
CA GLY A 68 -4.25 -7.07 -1.83
C GLY A 68 -5.69 -6.63 -2.11
N VAL A 69 -6.58 -7.53 -2.57
CA VAL A 69 -7.94 -7.18 -3.02
C VAL A 69 -8.78 -6.51 -1.92
N VAL A 70 -8.65 -6.93 -0.68
CA VAL A 70 -9.40 -6.35 0.45
C VAL A 70 -8.99 -4.89 0.65
N ARG A 71 -7.69 -4.59 0.63
CA ARG A 71 -7.11 -3.24 0.73
C ARG A 71 -7.56 -2.37 -0.44
N THR A 72 -7.49 -2.89 -1.65
CA THR A 72 -7.94 -2.24 -2.89
C THR A 72 -9.40 -1.82 -2.80
N ARG A 73 -10.28 -2.74 -2.38
CA ARG A 73 -11.71 -2.47 -2.22
C ARG A 73 -11.98 -1.42 -1.13
N ALA A 74 -11.23 -1.46 -0.02
CA ALA A 74 -11.36 -0.48 1.04
C ALA A 74 -11.00 0.93 0.57
N LEU A 75 -9.93 1.08 -0.24
CA LEU A 75 -9.55 2.36 -0.83
C LEU A 75 -10.58 2.83 -1.88
N ALA A 76 -11.01 1.95 -2.80
CA ALA A 76 -12.01 2.28 -3.81
C ALA A 76 -13.31 2.81 -3.19
N LYS A 77 -13.80 2.17 -2.11
CA LYS A 77 -14.99 2.61 -1.37
C LYS A 77 -14.84 4.02 -0.78
N ARG A 78 -13.63 4.41 -0.36
CA ARG A 78 -13.37 5.77 0.17
C ARG A 78 -13.35 6.82 -0.93
N LEU A 79 -12.91 6.46 -2.12
CA LEU A 79 -12.86 7.36 -3.27
C LEU A 79 -14.24 7.65 -3.85
N GLY A 80 -15.20 6.74 -3.70
CA GLY A 80 -16.57 6.90 -4.15
C GLY A 80 -17.28 5.56 -4.36
N GLN A 81 -18.62 5.60 -4.41
CA GLN A 81 -19.43 4.38 -4.52
C GLN A 81 -19.24 3.63 -5.85
N ASN A 82 -18.79 4.31 -6.90
CA ASN A 82 -18.70 3.78 -8.26
C ASN A 82 -17.26 3.62 -8.75
N VAL A 83 -16.25 3.77 -7.89
CA VAL A 83 -14.86 3.57 -8.32
C VAL A 83 -14.59 2.07 -8.49
N PRO A 84 -14.31 1.61 -9.73
CA PRO A 84 -14.07 0.20 -10.01
C PRO A 84 -12.75 -0.27 -9.45
N ILE A 85 -12.62 -1.60 -9.32
CA ILE A 85 -11.37 -2.25 -8.96
C ILE A 85 -10.92 -3.20 -10.07
N ALA A 86 -9.60 -3.37 -10.20
CA ALA A 86 -8.99 -4.40 -11.03
C ALA A 86 -7.92 -5.17 -10.24
N ILE A 87 -7.49 -6.31 -10.74
CA ILE A 87 -6.51 -7.17 -10.08
C ILE A 87 -5.48 -7.60 -11.11
N CYS A 88 -4.21 -7.52 -10.76
CA CYS A 88 -3.12 -8.14 -11.50
C CYS A 88 -2.88 -9.54 -10.94
N ASP A 89 -3.23 -10.58 -11.69
CA ASP A 89 -3.04 -11.97 -11.30
C ASP A 89 -1.78 -12.54 -11.95
N LYS A 90 -0.86 -13.00 -11.12
CA LYS A 90 0.38 -13.65 -11.57
C LYS A 90 0.12 -15.13 -11.80
N ARG A 91 0.15 -15.58 -13.04
CA ARG A 91 0.09 -16.99 -13.38
C ARG A 91 1.41 -17.47 -13.96
N ARG A 92 1.93 -18.55 -13.39
CA ARG A 92 2.99 -19.36 -14.01
C ARG A 92 2.32 -20.45 -14.84
N GLU A 93 2.26 -20.29 -16.14
CA GLU A 93 1.66 -21.31 -17.01
C GLU A 93 2.46 -22.62 -17.01
N ARG A 94 3.78 -22.58 -16.84
CA ARG A 94 4.68 -23.76 -16.72
C ARG A 94 5.96 -23.38 -15.97
N ALA A 95 6.59 -24.36 -15.32
CA ALA A 95 7.92 -24.21 -14.76
C ALA A 95 8.93 -23.87 -15.87
N GLY A 96 9.66 -22.74 -15.74
CA GLY A 96 10.66 -22.29 -16.72
C GLY A 96 10.18 -21.25 -17.74
N HIS A 97 8.90 -20.87 -17.77
CA HIS A 97 8.39 -19.76 -18.60
C HIS A 97 8.33 -18.45 -17.79
N SER A 98 8.43 -17.32 -18.52
CA SER A 98 8.27 -15.98 -17.95
C SER A 98 6.89 -15.85 -17.29
N GLU A 99 6.83 -15.19 -16.13
CA GLU A 99 5.57 -14.88 -15.45
C GLU A 99 4.72 -13.97 -16.36
N VAL A 100 3.53 -14.43 -16.70
CA VAL A 100 2.52 -13.64 -17.41
C VAL A 100 1.59 -13.02 -16.37
N MET A 101 1.39 -11.71 -16.48
CA MET A 101 0.49 -10.98 -15.60
C MET A 101 -0.84 -10.78 -16.34
N HIS A 102 -1.90 -11.38 -15.79
CA HIS A 102 -3.27 -11.21 -16.28
C HIS A 102 -3.94 -10.06 -15.53
N VAL A 103 -4.62 -9.19 -16.26
CA VAL A 103 -5.44 -8.12 -15.68
C VAL A 103 -6.90 -8.58 -15.65
N ILE A 104 -7.49 -8.61 -14.45
CA ILE A 104 -8.89 -8.91 -14.21
C ILE A 104 -9.61 -7.61 -13.87
N GLY A 105 -10.58 -7.23 -14.67
CA GLY A 105 -11.29 -5.95 -14.61
C GLY A 105 -10.99 -5.09 -15.83
N ASP A 106 -11.82 -4.07 -16.05
CA ASP A 106 -11.67 -3.15 -17.17
C ASP A 106 -10.80 -1.97 -16.78
N VAL A 107 -9.74 -1.72 -17.56
CA VAL A 107 -8.78 -0.64 -17.35
C VAL A 107 -8.57 0.21 -18.60
N ASP A 108 -9.25 -0.13 -19.71
CA ASP A 108 -9.08 0.58 -20.98
C ASP A 108 -9.54 2.04 -20.87
N GLY A 109 -8.71 2.96 -21.32
CA GLY A 109 -8.94 4.39 -21.20
C GLY A 109 -8.94 4.96 -19.78
N MET A 110 -8.65 4.15 -18.77
CA MET A 110 -8.72 4.55 -17.36
C MET A 110 -7.34 4.91 -16.79
N ARG A 111 -7.34 5.76 -15.77
CA ARG A 111 -6.18 5.97 -14.89
C ARG A 111 -6.17 4.88 -13.83
N CYS A 112 -5.06 4.17 -13.70
CA CYS A 112 -4.92 3.10 -12.73
C CYS A 112 -4.12 3.55 -11.51
N VAL A 113 -4.62 3.21 -10.31
CA VAL A 113 -3.93 3.41 -9.03
C VAL A 113 -3.68 2.05 -8.38
N LEU A 114 -2.44 1.58 -8.46
CA LEU A 114 -1.99 0.40 -7.72
C LEU A 114 -1.93 0.72 -6.22
N VAL A 115 -2.42 -0.19 -5.38
CA VAL A 115 -2.35 -0.02 -3.92
C VAL A 115 -1.82 -1.27 -3.25
N ASP A 116 -0.84 -1.10 -2.36
CA ASP A 116 -0.28 -2.19 -1.55
C ASP A 116 0.23 -1.67 -0.20
N ASP A 117 0.58 -2.59 0.72
CA ASP A 117 1.19 -2.24 2.01
C ASP A 117 2.69 -1.98 1.88
N ILE A 118 3.40 -2.74 1.06
CA ILE A 118 4.87 -2.69 1.02
C ILE A 118 5.41 -2.74 -0.41
N VAL A 119 6.44 -1.97 -0.67
CA VAL A 119 7.29 -2.10 -1.85
C VAL A 119 8.74 -2.28 -1.42
N ASP A 120 9.32 -3.43 -1.76
CA ASP A 120 10.72 -3.73 -1.50
C ASP A 120 11.55 -3.56 -2.79
N SER A 121 11.70 -4.58 -3.62
CA SER A 121 12.49 -4.51 -4.86
C SER A 121 11.83 -3.72 -6.00
N GLY A 122 10.52 -3.48 -5.94
CA GLY A 122 9.73 -2.77 -6.95
C GLY A 122 9.44 -3.56 -8.23
N GLY A 123 9.93 -4.79 -8.36
CA GLY A 123 9.74 -5.59 -9.58
C GLY A 123 8.27 -5.89 -9.87
N THR A 124 7.52 -6.35 -8.87
CA THR A 124 6.08 -6.62 -8.99
C THR A 124 5.31 -5.38 -9.44
N LEU A 125 5.61 -4.23 -8.84
CA LEU A 125 4.95 -2.97 -9.13
C LEU A 125 5.19 -2.51 -10.57
N VAL A 126 6.43 -2.60 -11.05
CA VAL A 126 6.79 -2.24 -12.43
C VAL A 126 6.14 -3.20 -13.44
N ASN A 127 6.11 -4.50 -13.16
CA ASN A 127 5.46 -5.48 -14.02
C ASN A 127 3.94 -5.25 -14.08
N ALA A 128 3.30 -4.95 -12.94
CA ALA A 128 1.88 -4.60 -12.90
C ALA A 128 1.60 -3.32 -13.72
N ALA A 129 2.41 -2.29 -13.58
CA ALA A 129 2.27 -1.06 -14.35
C ALA A 129 2.38 -1.31 -15.87
N ASN A 130 3.36 -2.12 -16.29
CA ASN A 130 3.52 -2.47 -17.71
C ASN A 130 2.31 -3.26 -18.25
N ALA A 131 1.78 -4.21 -17.47
CA ALA A 131 0.61 -4.99 -17.84
C ALA A 131 -0.64 -4.11 -18.00
N LEU A 132 -0.89 -3.20 -17.04
CA LEU A 132 -2.02 -2.28 -17.10
C LEU A 132 -1.95 -1.36 -18.32
N LEU A 133 -0.78 -0.81 -18.62
CA LEU A 133 -0.58 0.02 -19.82
C LEU A 133 -0.77 -0.78 -21.11
N ALA A 134 -0.35 -2.06 -21.14
CA ALA A 134 -0.58 -2.95 -22.27
C ALA A 134 -2.08 -3.30 -22.47
N HIS A 135 -2.90 -3.20 -21.41
CA HIS A 135 -4.35 -3.38 -21.43
C HIS A 135 -5.13 -2.05 -21.63
N GLY A 136 -4.47 -0.99 -22.08
CA GLY A 136 -5.12 0.26 -22.46
C GLY A 136 -5.24 1.30 -21.36
N ALA A 137 -4.66 1.09 -20.16
CA ALA A 137 -4.61 2.13 -19.13
C ALA A 137 -3.88 3.37 -19.66
N THR A 138 -4.41 4.56 -19.37
CA THR A 138 -3.83 5.84 -19.83
C THR A 138 -2.58 6.22 -19.06
N GLU A 139 -2.58 5.97 -17.76
CA GLU A 139 -1.44 6.17 -16.86
C GLU A 139 -1.59 5.29 -15.62
N VAL A 140 -0.47 4.96 -14.99
CA VAL A 140 -0.44 4.13 -13.79
C VAL A 140 0.33 4.84 -12.70
N HIS A 141 -0.32 4.97 -11.54
CA HIS A 141 0.23 5.47 -10.29
C HIS A 141 0.24 4.36 -9.25
N ALA A 142 1.02 4.49 -8.19
CA ALA A 142 1.02 3.56 -7.08
C ALA A 142 1.01 4.29 -5.74
N TYR A 143 0.26 3.76 -4.78
CA TYR A 143 0.18 4.23 -3.40
C TYR A 143 0.51 3.07 -2.47
N ILE A 144 1.63 3.16 -1.80
CA ILE A 144 2.21 2.09 -1.00
C ILE A 144 2.59 2.63 0.38
N THR A 145 2.15 1.94 1.44
CA THR A 145 2.40 2.43 2.79
C THR A 145 3.88 2.38 3.13
N HIS A 146 4.54 1.23 2.98
CA HIS A 146 5.92 1.03 3.40
C HIS A 146 6.89 0.97 2.22
N GLY A 147 7.61 2.06 2.01
CA GLY A 147 8.64 2.15 0.97
C GLY A 147 9.99 1.64 1.46
N VAL A 148 10.21 0.32 1.48
CA VAL A 148 11.52 -0.27 1.82
C VAL A 148 12.55 0.07 0.76
N LEU A 149 12.19 -0.10 -0.51
CA LEU A 149 12.93 0.33 -1.70
C LEU A 149 14.40 -0.14 -1.71
N SER A 150 14.61 -1.43 -1.40
CA SER A 150 15.93 -2.05 -1.37
C SER A 150 16.49 -2.38 -2.77
N GLY A 151 17.77 -2.70 -2.85
CA GLY A 151 18.39 -3.37 -4.00
C GLY A 151 18.21 -2.69 -5.36
N GLY A 152 18.31 -1.34 -5.43
CA GLY A 152 18.17 -0.60 -6.69
C GLY A 152 16.71 -0.36 -7.11
N ALA A 153 15.74 -0.55 -6.22
CA ALA A 153 14.31 -0.36 -6.47
C ALA A 153 14.00 1.07 -6.94
N VAL A 154 14.62 2.08 -6.33
CA VAL A 154 14.45 3.50 -6.72
C VAL A 154 14.78 3.69 -8.19
N SER A 155 15.94 3.21 -8.65
CA SER A 155 16.35 3.30 -10.05
C SER A 155 15.40 2.54 -10.98
N ARG A 156 14.97 1.33 -10.58
CA ARG A 156 14.01 0.53 -11.35
C ARG A 156 12.68 1.25 -11.54
N ILE A 157 12.15 1.85 -10.47
CA ILE A 157 10.89 2.59 -10.47
C ILE A 157 11.03 3.88 -11.29
N THR A 158 12.11 4.63 -11.09
CA THR A 158 12.37 5.90 -11.80
C THR A 158 12.48 5.70 -13.31
N ASN A 159 13.05 4.57 -13.76
CA ASN A 159 13.22 4.23 -15.16
C ASN A 159 12.05 3.42 -15.75
N SER A 160 11.00 3.17 -14.97
CA SER A 160 9.81 2.45 -15.42
C SER A 160 8.77 3.37 -16.06
N LYS A 161 7.69 2.77 -16.56
CA LYS A 161 6.51 3.48 -17.06
C LYS A 161 5.55 3.92 -15.95
N LEU A 162 5.85 3.61 -14.68
CA LEU A 162 5.05 4.08 -13.55
C LEU A 162 5.15 5.60 -13.45
N LYS A 163 4.01 6.27 -13.55
CA LYS A 163 3.95 7.74 -13.56
C LYS A 163 4.39 8.35 -12.23
N THR A 164 3.88 7.80 -11.14
CA THR A 164 4.21 8.25 -9.77
C THR A 164 4.11 7.08 -8.80
N LEU A 165 5.09 6.95 -7.93
CA LEU A 165 5.00 6.17 -6.70
C LEU A 165 4.80 7.13 -5.53
N VAL A 166 3.75 6.92 -4.76
CA VAL A 166 3.49 7.61 -3.49
C VAL A 166 3.72 6.61 -2.37
N ILE A 167 4.59 6.95 -1.43
CA ILE A 167 4.86 6.17 -0.21
C ILE A 167 4.60 7.02 1.01
N THR A 168 4.54 6.41 2.19
CA THR A 168 4.52 7.17 3.43
C THR A 168 5.92 7.30 4.03
N ASP A 169 6.06 8.18 5.02
CA ASP A 169 7.26 8.32 5.84
C ASP A 169 7.33 7.32 7.02
N SER A 170 6.58 6.21 6.94
CA SER A 170 6.67 5.09 7.90
C SER A 170 8.06 4.45 7.95
N ILE A 171 8.79 4.56 6.85
CA ILE A 171 10.23 4.26 6.73
C ILE A 171 10.91 5.55 6.28
N MET A 172 11.98 5.92 6.94
CA MET A 172 12.69 7.16 6.62
C MET A 172 13.19 7.14 5.16
N PRO A 173 12.75 8.11 4.33
CA PRO A 173 13.17 8.17 2.93
C PRO A 173 14.69 8.38 2.81
N THR A 174 15.32 7.55 1.98
CA THR A 174 16.75 7.70 1.64
C THR A 174 16.97 8.92 0.74
N GLU A 175 18.20 9.39 0.59
CA GLU A 175 18.53 10.49 -0.32
C GLU A 175 18.18 10.14 -1.78
N ALA A 176 18.30 8.87 -2.18
CA ALA A 176 17.87 8.40 -3.49
C ALA A 176 16.37 8.57 -3.69
N VAL A 177 15.55 8.28 -2.68
CA VAL A 177 14.10 8.49 -2.71
C VAL A 177 13.76 9.98 -2.83
N LYS A 178 14.41 10.83 -2.04
CA LYS A 178 14.19 12.29 -2.05
C LYS A 178 14.57 12.93 -3.39
N ALA A 179 15.60 12.40 -4.06
CA ALA A 179 16.05 12.88 -5.36
C ALA A 179 15.24 12.34 -6.55
N ALA A 180 14.43 11.30 -6.35
CA ALA A 180 13.65 10.68 -7.41
C ALA A 180 12.48 11.56 -7.85
N ARG A 181 12.36 11.84 -9.15
CA ARG A 181 11.36 12.78 -9.70
C ARG A 181 9.93 12.25 -9.66
N ASN A 182 9.76 10.94 -9.65
CA ASN A 182 8.46 10.28 -9.70
C ASN A 182 8.13 9.53 -8.39
N ILE A 183 8.85 9.80 -7.29
CA ILE A 183 8.51 9.29 -5.96
C ILE A 183 8.11 10.45 -5.08
N ARG A 184 6.91 10.37 -4.48
CA ARG A 184 6.41 11.33 -3.50
C ARG A 184 6.27 10.67 -2.14
N VAL A 185 6.48 11.43 -1.08
CA VAL A 185 6.35 10.95 0.31
C VAL A 185 5.23 11.71 0.99
N LEU A 186 4.27 10.98 1.56
CA LEU A 186 3.20 11.51 2.40
C LEU A 186 3.53 11.27 3.85
N THR A 187 3.32 12.27 4.69
CA THR A 187 3.55 12.10 6.13
C THR A 187 2.35 11.44 6.82
N ILE A 188 2.63 10.45 7.68
CA ILE A 188 1.67 9.84 8.58
C ILE A 188 1.64 10.50 9.96
N ALA A 189 2.40 11.58 10.17
CA ALA A 189 2.56 12.21 11.48
C ALA A 189 1.23 12.60 12.12
N ASN A 190 0.31 13.19 11.35
CA ASN A 190 -1.01 13.57 11.86
C ASN A 190 -1.85 12.36 12.28
N LEU A 191 -1.83 11.29 11.48
CA LEU A 191 -2.55 10.05 11.78
C LEU A 191 -2.03 9.39 13.06
N LEU A 192 -0.71 9.22 13.16
CA LEU A 192 -0.07 8.61 14.33
C LEU A 192 -0.20 9.52 15.57
N GLY A 193 0.01 10.82 15.42
CA GLY A 193 -0.09 11.79 16.50
C GLY A 193 -1.50 11.80 17.12
N GLU A 194 -2.54 11.80 16.31
CA GLU A 194 -3.93 11.73 16.78
C GLU A 194 -4.23 10.38 17.46
N ALA A 195 -3.76 9.26 16.88
CA ALA A 195 -3.96 7.95 17.47
C ALA A 195 -3.25 7.82 18.84
N ILE A 196 -2.04 8.32 18.97
CA ILE A 196 -1.28 8.36 20.22
C ILE A 196 -2.01 9.24 21.25
N ALA A 197 -2.45 10.44 20.85
CA ALA A 197 -3.16 11.36 21.73
C ALA A 197 -4.46 10.75 22.28
N ARG A 198 -5.26 10.09 21.43
CA ARG A 198 -6.47 9.39 21.84
C ARG A 198 -6.17 8.24 22.80
N THR A 199 -5.17 7.43 22.46
CA THR A 199 -4.74 6.33 23.32
C THR A 199 -4.33 6.84 24.71
N ALA A 200 -3.55 7.93 24.79
CA ALA A 200 -3.12 8.53 26.04
C ALA A 200 -4.29 9.10 26.89
N ARG A 201 -5.41 9.48 26.23
CA ARG A 201 -6.63 9.97 26.89
C ARG A 201 -7.66 8.87 27.14
N ASN A 202 -7.37 7.61 26.84
CA ASN A 202 -8.32 6.50 26.85
C ASN A 202 -9.55 6.73 25.94
N GLU A 203 -9.37 7.45 24.84
CA GLU A 203 -10.39 7.68 23.82
C GLU A 203 -10.31 6.61 22.71
N SER A 204 -11.44 6.40 22.01
CA SER A 204 -11.49 5.45 20.90
C SER A 204 -10.70 5.92 19.69
N VAL A 205 -9.88 5.04 19.11
CA VAL A 205 -9.20 5.25 17.83
C VAL A 205 -10.04 4.80 16.63
N SER A 206 -11.23 4.21 16.85
CA SER A 206 -12.05 3.60 15.78
C SER A 206 -12.43 4.58 14.69
N SER A 207 -12.66 5.87 14.99
CA SER A 207 -13.00 6.87 13.99
C SER A 207 -11.85 7.24 13.05
N LEU A 208 -10.62 6.80 13.33
CA LEU A 208 -9.46 6.97 12.44
C LEU A 208 -9.44 5.93 11.31
N PHE A 209 -10.30 4.92 11.39
CA PHE A 209 -10.41 3.84 10.41
C PHE A 209 -11.48 4.10 9.33
N TYR A 210 -12.31 5.13 9.51
CA TYR A 210 -13.46 5.45 8.62
C TYR A 210 -13.24 6.74 7.84
#